data_9eb3b6838d6faa372dd1275d0e526794
#
_entry.id   9eb3b6838d6faa372dd1275d0e526794
#
_cell.length_a   1.000
_cell.length_b   1.000
_cell.length_c   1.000
_cell.angle_alpha   90.00
_cell.angle_beta   90.00
_cell.angle_gamma   90.00
#
_symmetry.space_group_name_H-M   'P 1'
#
loop_
_entity.id
_entity.type
_entity.pdbx_description
1 polymer ?
#
loop_
_entity_poly.entity_id
_entity_poly.type
_entity_poly.pdbx_seq_one_letter_code
_entity_poly.pdbx_strand_id
1 'polypeptide(L)'
;MIISTIKNYSPQSIHEIVYPNNEVKEMVFAYASGALETPLLLHGISGTGKSLIQRLLPNAIEKKEAYIQKVRCSDLKNASDIHDLYGRNKMFNKNFTVDDQRFSYIIIEEFLMTKAAMSDAMKIELDETLGTDLTILSTNRLDEVDIGIQSRCEVLHVPPCTPQIFLPYAMKILDSVSVDYDQNLLLAGLNTVYKISRDNRKYYQWLDRVIRSI
;
A
#
# COMPACT_ATOMS: atom_id res chain seq x y z
N MET A 1 -3.29 -22.75 19.85
CA MET A 1 -2.75 -21.42 19.48
C MET A 1 -3.59 -20.89 18.33
N ILE A 2 -4.26 -19.73 18.49
CA ILE A 2 -5.12 -19.18 17.42
C ILE A 2 -4.19 -18.60 16.35
N ILE A 3 -4.03 -19.32 15.24
CA ILE A 3 -3.22 -18.87 14.10
C ILE A 3 -4.06 -17.84 13.35
N SER A 4 -3.60 -16.60 13.29
CA SER A 4 -4.17 -15.59 12.38
C SER A 4 -3.39 -15.62 11.08
N THR A 5 -4.01 -16.11 10.01
CA THR A 5 -3.36 -16.20 8.69
C THR A 5 -2.88 -14.85 8.19
N ILE A 6 -3.64 -13.76 8.44
CA ILE A 6 -3.20 -12.41 8.10
C ILE A 6 -1.86 -12.07 8.74
N LYS A 7 -1.70 -12.39 10.05
CA LYS A 7 -0.48 -12.04 10.79
C LYS A 7 0.72 -12.88 10.37
N ASN A 8 0.50 -14.18 10.11
CA ASN A 8 1.57 -15.12 9.83
C ASN A 8 1.98 -15.15 8.36
N TYR A 9 1.05 -14.83 7.44
CA TYR A 9 1.26 -14.91 6.00
C TYR A 9 1.15 -13.54 5.28
N SER A 10 1.19 -12.43 6.02
CA SER A 10 1.27 -11.11 5.39
C SER A 10 2.60 -10.98 4.67
N PRO A 11 2.63 -10.54 3.40
CA PRO A 11 3.87 -10.31 2.66
C PRO A 11 4.85 -9.42 3.41
N GLN A 12 6.12 -9.80 3.40
CA GLN A 12 7.23 -9.04 4.01
C GLN A 12 8.07 -8.33 2.94
N SER A 13 7.91 -8.70 1.69
CA SER A 13 8.58 -8.08 0.54
C SER A 13 7.62 -7.84 -0.61
N ILE A 14 7.98 -6.97 -1.55
CA ILE A 14 7.18 -6.72 -2.76
C ILE A 14 7.07 -7.98 -3.65
N HIS A 15 8.01 -8.91 -3.55
CA HIS A 15 8.00 -10.17 -4.30
C HIS A 15 6.94 -11.16 -3.79
N GLU A 16 6.50 -11.02 -2.54
CA GLU A 16 5.49 -11.87 -1.91
C GLU A 16 4.06 -11.35 -2.08
N ILE A 17 3.90 -10.13 -2.58
CA ILE A 17 2.57 -9.54 -2.79
C ILE A 17 1.83 -10.31 -3.87
N VAL A 18 0.59 -10.71 -3.56
CA VAL A 18 -0.36 -11.20 -4.57
C VAL A 18 -0.93 -9.99 -5.31
N TYR A 19 -0.35 -9.68 -6.45
CA TYR A 19 -0.77 -8.54 -7.26
C TYR A 19 -2.09 -8.83 -7.98
N PRO A 20 -3.04 -7.88 -8.02
CA PRO A 20 -4.33 -8.08 -8.66
C PRO A 20 -4.25 -8.17 -10.20
N ASN A 21 -3.22 -7.59 -10.79
CA ASN A 21 -2.93 -7.60 -12.23
C ASN A 21 -1.46 -7.24 -12.50
N ASN A 22 -1.03 -7.35 -13.76
CA ASN A 22 0.34 -7.02 -14.16
C ASN A 22 0.64 -5.53 -14.07
N GLU A 23 -0.31 -4.65 -14.36
CA GLU A 23 -0.13 -3.19 -14.29
C GLU A 23 0.34 -2.76 -12.91
N VAL A 24 -0.36 -3.19 -11.84
CA VAL A 24 0.05 -2.88 -10.45
C VAL A 24 1.42 -3.46 -10.15
N LYS A 25 1.70 -4.68 -10.59
CA LYS A 25 3.00 -5.33 -10.38
C LYS A 25 4.12 -4.55 -11.08
N GLU A 26 3.98 -4.27 -12.35
CA GLU A 26 4.98 -3.57 -13.16
C GLU A 26 5.27 -2.16 -12.61
N MET A 27 4.24 -1.43 -12.22
CA MET A 27 4.38 -0.11 -11.60
C MET A 27 5.19 -0.18 -10.30
N VAL A 28 4.85 -1.10 -9.39
CA VAL A 28 5.59 -1.29 -8.12
C VAL A 28 7.05 -1.65 -8.38
N PHE A 29 7.32 -2.51 -9.37
CA PHE A 29 8.69 -2.89 -9.73
C PHE A 29 9.45 -1.76 -10.46
N ALA A 30 8.77 -0.91 -11.22
CA ALA A 30 9.37 0.28 -11.83
C ALA A 30 9.89 1.25 -10.76
N TYR A 31 9.11 1.50 -9.71
CA TYR A 31 9.59 2.26 -8.55
C TYR A 31 10.75 1.57 -7.83
N ALA A 32 10.62 0.27 -7.56
CA ALA A 32 11.65 -0.49 -6.85
C ALA A 32 12.99 -0.54 -7.60
N SER A 33 12.96 -0.49 -8.94
CA SER A 33 14.16 -0.42 -9.77
C SER A 33 14.74 0.99 -9.91
N GLY A 34 14.00 2.01 -9.46
CA GLY A 34 14.34 3.42 -9.62
C GLY A 34 14.07 4.00 -11.00
N ALA A 35 13.23 3.33 -11.81
CA ALA A 35 12.79 3.87 -13.09
C ALA A 35 11.76 5.02 -12.93
N LEU A 36 11.09 5.08 -11.76
CA LEU A 36 10.14 6.12 -11.42
C LEU A 36 10.50 6.74 -10.06
N GLU A 37 10.36 8.07 -9.96
CA GLU A 37 10.70 8.87 -8.79
C GLU A 37 9.59 9.88 -8.43
N THR A 38 8.55 9.94 -9.27
CA THR A 38 7.40 10.82 -9.06
C THR A 38 6.56 10.38 -7.87
N PRO A 39 5.84 11.28 -7.18
CA PRO A 39 4.89 10.91 -6.14
C PRO A 39 3.90 9.85 -6.63
N LEU A 40 3.53 8.89 -5.77
CA LEU A 40 2.64 7.78 -6.11
C LEU A 40 1.30 7.92 -5.39
N LEU A 41 0.19 7.92 -6.13
CA LEU A 41 -1.17 7.93 -5.60
C LEU A 41 -1.87 6.59 -5.86
N LEU A 42 -1.95 5.76 -4.82
CA LEU A 42 -2.67 4.49 -4.84
C LEU A 42 -4.15 4.70 -4.58
N HIS A 43 -5.02 4.26 -5.47
CA HIS A 43 -6.46 4.34 -5.24
C HIS A 43 -7.17 3.00 -5.46
N GLY A 44 -8.35 2.86 -4.88
CA GLY A 44 -9.19 1.65 -4.97
C GLY A 44 -9.93 1.41 -3.66
N ILE A 45 -10.84 0.46 -3.67
CA ILE A 45 -11.66 0.15 -2.48
C ILE A 45 -10.80 -0.31 -1.29
N SER A 46 -11.39 -0.30 -0.09
CA SER A 46 -10.70 -0.75 1.13
C SER A 46 -10.28 -2.22 1.02
N GLY A 47 -9.11 -2.55 1.59
CA GLY A 47 -8.61 -3.92 1.70
C GLY A 47 -7.95 -4.51 0.46
N THR A 48 -7.66 -3.72 -0.58
CA THR A 48 -7.04 -4.20 -1.83
C THR A 48 -5.51 -4.32 -1.76
N GLY A 49 -4.87 -3.87 -0.67
CA GLY A 49 -3.41 -3.99 -0.52
C GLY A 49 -2.64 -2.68 -0.65
N LYS A 50 -3.30 -1.52 -0.82
CA LYS A 50 -2.63 -0.20 -0.92
C LYS A 50 -1.65 0.07 0.21
N SER A 51 -2.08 -0.07 1.47
CA SER A 51 -1.19 0.14 2.63
C SER A 51 -0.06 -0.88 2.74
N LEU A 52 -0.22 -2.06 2.15
CA LEU A 52 0.85 -3.06 2.05
C LEU A 52 1.92 -2.59 1.07
N ILE A 53 1.53 -2.13 -0.12
CA ILE A 53 2.43 -1.55 -1.13
C ILE A 53 3.16 -0.35 -0.52
N GLN A 54 2.45 0.60 0.10
CA GLN A 54 3.05 1.78 0.74
C GLN A 54 4.15 1.40 1.75
N ARG A 55 3.94 0.35 2.54
CA ARG A 55 4.89 -0.09 3.56
C ARG A 55 6.11 -0.80 2.99
N LEU A 56 5.93 -1.61 1.94
CA LEU A 56 7.00 -2.48 1.43
C LEU A 56 7.83 -1.83 0.32
N LEU A 57 7.25 -0.87 -0.40
CA LEU A 57 7.93 -0.24 -1.53
C LEU A 57 9.19 0.53 -1.13
N PRO A 58 9.21 1.37 -0.08
CA PRO A 58 10.43 2.03 0.38
C PRO A 58 11.58 1.06 0.68
N ASN A 59 11.28 -0.03 1.40
CA ASN A 59 12.28 -1.06 1.72
C ASN A 59 12.84 -1.75 0.47
N ALA A 60 12.01 -1.91 -0.55
CA ALA A 60 12.43 -2.51 -1.82
C ALA A 60 13.34 -1.57 -2.62
N ILE A 61 13.06 -0.27 -2.63
CA ILE A 61 13.89 0.76 -3.27
C ILE A 61 15.27 0.82 -2.60
N GLU A 62 15.30 0.87 -1.27
CA GLU A 62 16.53 0.98 -0.49
C GLU A 62 17.29 -0.34 -0.34
N LYS A 63 16.67 -1.48 -0.66
CA LYS A 63 17.20 -2.85 -0.43
C LYS A 63 17.58 -3.12 1.03
N LYS A 64 17.01 -2.35 1.94
CA LYS A 64 17.16 -2.40 3.39
C LYS A 64 15.92 -1.84 4.06
N GLU A 65 15.82 -1.89 5.38
CA GLU A 65 14.76 -1.20 6.11
C GLU A 65 14.89 0.32 5.92
N ALA A 66 13.87 0.93 5.34
CA ALA A 66 13.82 2.37 5.10
C ALA A 66 13.20 3.09 6.29
N TYR A 67 13.72 4.28 6.60
CA TYR A 67 13.02 5.20 7.49
C TYR A 67 11.85 5.84 6.75
N ILE A 68 10.64 5.68 7.31
CA ILE A 68 9.40 6.12 6.69
C ILE A 68 8.65 7.01 7.67
N GLN A 69 8.32 8.22 7.25
CA GLN A 69 7.41 9.08 7.98
C GLN A 69 5.98 8.79 7.51
N LYS A 70 5.17 8.21 8.40
CA LYS A 70 3.81 7.78 8.09
C LYS A 70 2.80 8.56 8.92
N VAL A 71 1.79 9.12 8.24
CA VAL A 71 0.67 9.85 8.85
C VAL A 71 -0.67 9.44 8.22
N ARG A 72 -1.76 9.69 8.92
CA ARG A 72 -3.10 9.67 8.33
C ARG A 72 -3.47 11.08 7.89
N CYS A 73 -4.15 11.20 6.77
CA CYS A 73 -4.62 12.52 6.30
C CYS A 73 -5.53 13.21 7.33
N SER A 74 -6.29 12.43 8.11
CA SER A 74 -7.14 12.94 9.20
C SER A 74 -6.37 13.64 10.33
N ASP A 75 -5.07 13.36 10.48
CA ASP A 75 -4.23 13.94 11.53
C ASP A 75 -3.68 15.31 11.12
N LEU A 76 -3.69 15.62 9.81
CA LEU A 76 -3.34 16.92 9.25
C LEU A 76 -4.58 17.83 9.29
N LYS A 77 -4.49 18.96 9.99
CA LYS A 77 -5.65 19.87 10.23
C LYS A 77 -5.61 21.15 9.42
N ASN A 78 -4.42 21.58 9.02
CA ASN A 78 -4.18 22.86 8.32
C ASN A 78 -2.94 22.77 7.42
N ALA A 79 -2.68 23.83 6.65
CA ALA A 79 -1.54 23.91 5.74
C ALA A 79 -0.18 23.83 6.46
N SER A 80 -0.07 24.37 7.67
CA SER A 80 1.16 24.31 8.45
C SER A 80 1.54 22.88 8.81
N ASP A 81 0.55 22.01 9.11
CA ASP A 81 0.84 20.60 9.41
C ASP A 81 1.48 19.87 8.22
N ILE A 82 1.14 20.28 6.99
CA ILE A 82 1.72 19.76 5.76
C ILE A 82 3.16 20.24 5.61
N HIS A 83 3.40 21.55 5.74
CA HIS A 83 4.76 22.10 5.71
C HIS A 83 5.65 21.51 6.81
N ASP A 84 5.11 21.33 8.02
CA ASP A 84 5.83 20.69 9.14
C ASP A 84 6.15 19.23 8.87
N LEU A 85 5.28 18.50 8.19
CA LEU A 85 5.52 17.11 7.80
C LEU A 85 6.75 17.00 6.89
N TYR A 86 6.82 17.80 5.85
CA TYR A 86 7.96 17.84 4.92
C TYR A 86 9.20 18.51 5.53
N GLY A 87 9.01 19.54 6.36
CA GLY A 87 10.09 20.23 7.08
C GLY A 87 10.80 19.33 8.10
N ARG A 88 10.04 18.50 8.85
CA ARG A 88 10.62 17.51 9.78
C ARG A 88 11.47 16.48 9.06
N ASN A 89 11.04 16.04 7.91
CA ASN A 89 11.78 15.11 7.08
C ASN A 89 13.13 15.69 6.63
N LYS A 90 13.14 16.94 6.17
CA LYS A 90 14.37 17.68 5.81
C LYS A 90 15.33 17.83 7.00
N MET A 91 14.81 18.15 8.20
CA MET A 91 15.63 18.28 9.42
C MET A 91 16.15 16.93 9.90
N PHE A 92 15.33 15.86 9.83
CA PHE A 92 15.73 14.54 10.27
C PHE A 92 16.86 14.00 9.41
N ASN A 93 16.74 14.10 8.10
CA ASN A 93 17.76 13.66 7.15
C ASN A 93 19.08 14.45 7.26
N LYS A 94 19.00 15.73 7.67
CA LYS A 94 20.19 16.59 7.85
C LYS A 94 20.94 16.31 9.15
N ASN A 95 20.26 15.93 10.22
CA ASN A 95 20.82 15.83 11.56
C ASN A 95 21.06 14.41 12.06
N PHE A 96 20.35 13.46 11.53
CA PHE A 96 20.51 12.05 11.86
C PHE A 96 20.85 11.36 10.56
N THR A 97 22.11 11.19 10.30
CA THR A 97 22.67 10.49 9.15
C THR A 97 21.98 9.14 8.90
N VAL A 98 20.78 9.20 8.33
CA VAL A 98 20.28 8.08 7.52
C VAL A 98 21.03 8.22 6.20
N ASP A 99 22.36 8.21 6.33
CA ASP A 99 23.35 8.64 5.34
C ASP A 99 23.38 7.83 4.06
N ASP A 100 22.35 7.04 3.78
CA ASP A 100 22.40 6.11 2.68
C ASP A 100 21.03 5.81 2.07
N GLN A 101 19.99 6.62 2.35
CA GLN A 101 18.71 6.49 1.68
C GLN A 101 18.64 7.38 0.45
N ARG A 102 18.09 6.82 -0.64
CA ARG A 102 17.90 7.55 -1.88
C ARG A 102 16.86 8.67 -1.74
N PHE A 103 15.79 8.40 -0.96
CA PHE A 103 14.69 9.35 -0.73
C PHE A 103 14.34 9.46 0.73
N SER A 104 13.75 10.60 1.09
CA SER A 104 12.92 10.73 2.27
C SER A 104 11.51 10.19 1.95
N TYR A 105 11.03 9.22 2.72
CA TYR A 105 9.74 8.59 2.44
C TYR A 105 8.63 9.19 3.28
N ILE A 106 7.60 9.73 2.62
CA ILE A 106 6.39 10.26 3.25
C ILE A 106 5.19 9.43 2.80
N ILE A 107 4.53 8.79 3.75
CA ILE A 107 3.31 8.00 3.51
C ILE A 107 2.12 8.72 4.13
N ILE A 108 1.12 9.05 3.31
CA ILE A 108 -0.15 9.62 3.79
C ILE A 108 -1.27 8.63 3.48
N GLU A 109 -1.83 8.02 4.54
CA GLU A 109 -2.95 7.10 4.41
C GLU A 109 -4.30 7.84 4.44
N GLU A 110 -5.29 7.23 3.78
CA GLU A 110 -6.67 7.74 3.70
C GLU A 110 -6.71 9.20 3.19
N PHE A 111 -5.89 9.45 2.15
CA PHE A 111 -5.68 10.77 1.62
C PHE A 111 -6.97 11.36 1.06
N LEU A 112 -7.42 12.44 1.69
CA LEU A 112 -8.56 13.23 1.29
C LEU A 112 -8.45 14.62 1.94
N MET A 113 -8.18 15.65 1.14
CA MET A 113 -8.11 17.02 1.61
C MET A 113 -9.33 17.81 1.15
N THR A 114 -10.14 18.23 2.12
CA THR A 114 -11.37 18.97 1.87
C THR A 114 -11.20 20.50 1.92
N LYS A 115 -10.07 20.98 2.43
CA LYS A 115 -9.75 22.41 2.54
C LYS A 115 -8.81 22.84 1.43
N ALA A 116 -9.18 23.87 0.66
CA ALA A 116 -8.37 24.37 -0.45
C ALA A 116 -6.93 24.74 -0.03
N ALA A 117 -6.76 25.42 1.11
CA ALA A 117 -5.44 25.79 1.61
C ALA A 117 -4.53 24.58 1.90
N MET A 118 -5.09 23.44 2.31
CA MET A 118 -4.32 22.20 2.50
C MET A 118 -3.95 21.59 1.15
N SER A 119 -4.87 21.57 0.19
CA SER A 119 -4.58 21.09 -1.17
C SER A 119 -3.51 21.93 -1.84
N ASP A 120 -3.52 23.25 -1.65
CA ASP A 120 -2.51 24.16 -2.20
C ASP A 120 -1.15 23.92 -1.54
N ALA A 121 -1.08 23.79 -0.21
CA ALA A 121 0.16 23.45 0.49
C ALA A 121 0.72 22.10 0.01
N MET A 122 -0.15 21.10 -0.18
CA MET A 122 0.28 19.80 -0.68
C MET A 122 0.85 19.85 -2.10
N LYS A 123 0.24 20.63 -2.99
CA LYS A 123 0.76 20.86 -4.36
C LYS A 123 2.15 21.49 -4.33
N ILE A 124 2.37 22.48 -3.46
CA ILE A 124 3.67 23.15 -3.29
C ILE A 124 4.72 22.14 -2.83
N GLU A 125 4.44 21.36 -1.78
CA GLU A 125 5.41 20.38 -1.27
C GLU A 125 5.74 19.30 -2.31
N LEU A 126 4.74 18.79 -3.06
CA LEU A 126 4.98 17.81 -4.11
C LEU A 126 5.88 18.35 -5.24
N ASP A 127 5.76 19.64 -5.58
CA ASP A 127 6.60 20.28 -6.59
C ASP A 127 8.03 20.56 -6.06
N GLU A 128 8.15 21.03 -4.81
CA GLU A 128 9.44 21.44 -4.23
C GLU A 128 10.32 20.25 -3.83
N THR A 129 9.71 19.09 -3.54
CA THR A 129 10.44 17.92 -3.05
C THR A 129 10.63 16.83 -4.10
N LEU A 130 10.29 17.12 -5.36
CA LEU A 130 10.48 16.17 -6.46
C LEU A 130 11.97 15.79 -6.58
N GLY A 131 12.24 14.48 -6.55
CA GLY A 131 13.60 13.92 -6.63
C GLY A 131 14.34 13.83 -5.29
N THR A 132 13.81 14.45 -4.22
CA THR A 132 14.37 14.32 -2.85
C THR A 132 13.49 13.50 -1.92
N ASP A 133 12.18 13.68 -2.01
CA ASP A 133 11.21 12.98 -1.20
C ASP A 133 10.33 12.10 -2.11
N LEU A 134 10.11 10.85 -1.72
CA LEU A 134 9.10 10.02 -2.36
C LEU A 134 7.84 9.99 -1.51
N THR A 135 6.83 10.74 -1.96
CA THR A 135 5.52 10.77 -1.33
C THR A 135 4.63 9.68 -1.88
N ILE A 136 4.07 8.84 -1.00
CA ILE A 136 3.16 7.76 -1.37
C ILE A 136 1.80 7.96 -0.68
N LEU A 137 0.81 8.35 -1.47
CA LEU A 137 -0.56 8.62 -1.03
C LEU A 137 -1.43 7.39 -1.22
N SER A 138 -2.45 7.19 -0.38
CA SER A 138 -3.50 6.22 -0.65
C SER A 138 -4.89 6.76 -0.36
N THR A 139 -5.83 6.51 -1.25
CA THR A 139 -7.24 6.91 -1.10
C THR A 139 -8.20 5.81 -1.54
N ASN A 140 -9.41 5.84 -1.00
CA ASN A 140 -10.53 5.03 -1.50
C ASN A 140 -11.45 5.83 -2.44
N ARG A 141 -11.23 7.15 -2.58
CA ARG A 141 -12.09 8.10 -3.28
C ARG A 141 -11.25 9.03 -4.14
N LEU A 142 -10.80 8.53 -5.30
CA LEU A 142 -9.98 9.30 -6.23
C LEU A 142 -10.69 10.54 -6.76
N ASP A 143 -12.00 10.41 -7.00
CA ASP A 143 -12.88 11.46 -7.49
C ASP A 143 -12.98 12.68 -6.56
N GLU A 144 -12.68 12.50 -5.27
CA GLU A 144 -12.65 13.58 -4.27
C GLU A 144 -11.24 14.16 -4.05
N VAL A 145 -10.20 13.63 -4.71
CA VAL A 145 -8.86 14.18 -4.66
C VAL A 145 -8.72 15.31 -5.66
N ASP A 146 -8.14 16.44 -5.22
CA ASP A 146 -7.87 17.60 -6.09
C ASP A 146 -7.10 17.18 -7.35
N ILE A 147 -7.59 17.59 -8.53
CA ILE A 147 -7.00 17.23 -9.82
C ILE A 147 -5.57 17.74 -9.97
N GLY A 148 -5.23 18.87 -9.33
CA GLY A 148 -3.88 19.41 -9.32
C GLY A 148 -2.90 18.53 -8.51
N ILE A 149 -3.38 17.78 -7.51
CA ILE A 149 -2.59 16.77 -6.80
C ILE A 149 -2.47 15.51 -7.66
N GLN A 150 -3.56 15.06 -8.28
CA GLN A 150 -3.54 13.90 -9.16
C GLN A 150 -2.53 14.09 -10.32
N SER A 151 -2.47 15.29 -10.92
CA SER A 151 -1.57 15.59 -12.04
C SER A 151 -0.07 15.59 -11.66
N ARG A 152 0.26 15.62 -10.38
CA ARG A 152 1.62 15.57 -9.83
C ARG A 152 2.04 14.19 -9.36
N CYS A 153 1.15 13.21 -9.50
CA CYS A 153 1.37 11.85 -9.05
C CYS A 153 1.24 10.86 -10.20
N GLU A 154 1.97 9.75 -10.11
CA GLU A 154 1.56 8.54 -10.81
C GLU A 154 0.32 7.96 -10.11
N VAL A 155 -0.80 7.93 -10.83
CA VAL A 155 -2.08 7.48 -10.28
C VAL A 155 -2.29 6.00 -10.60
N LEU A 156 -2.22 5.15 -9.59
CA LEU A 156 -2.31 3.70 -9.74
C LEU A 156 -3.58 3.14 -9.11
N HIS A 157 -4.43 2.53 -9.95
CA HIS A 157 -5.60 1.79 -9.47
C HIS A 157 -5.18 0.41 -8.93
N VAL A 158 -5.52 0.14 -7.66
CA VAL A 158 -5.28 -1.16 -7.01
C VAL A 158 -6.63 -1.87 -6.82
N PRO A 159 -7.08 -2.68 -7.78
CA PRO A 159 -8.33 -3.43 -7.68
C PRO A 159 -8.21 -4.59 -6.68
N PRO A 160 -9.31 -5.20 -6.24
CA PRO A 160 -9.28 -6.41 -5.44
C PRO A 160 -8.72 -7.59 -6.23
N CYS A 161 -7.96 -8.47 -5.58
CA CYS A 161 -7.52 -9.72 -6.18
C CYS A 161 -8.72 -10.62 -6.47
N THR A 162 -8.80 -11.17 -7.68
CA THR A 162 -9.81 -12.19 -7.99
C THR A 162 -9.49 -13.51 -7.29
N PRO A 163 -10.49 -14.37 -7.05
CA PRO A 163 -10.29 -15.70 -6.47
C PRO A 163 -9.24 -16.54 -7.20
N GLN A 164 -9.21 -16.46 -8.54
CA GLN A 164 -8.25 -17.18 -9.37
C GLN A 164 -6.81 -16.73 -9.12
N ILE A 165 -6.60 -15.43 -8.95
CA ILE A 165 -5.27 -14.86 -8.65
C ILE A 165 -4.85 -15.21 -7.21
N PHE A 166 -5.80 -15.24 -6.27
CA PHE A 166 -5.50 -15.53 -4.87
C PHE A 166 -5.36 -17.03 -4.57
N LEU A 167 -5.96 -17.90 -5.40
CA LEU A 167 -5.99 -19.35 -5.20
C LEU A 167 -4.62 -20.00 -4.96
N PRO A 168 -3.56 -19.76 -5.77
CA PRO A 168 -2.26 -20.38 -5.53
C PRO A 168 -1.66 -19.97 -4.17
N TYR A 169 -1.96 -18.78 -3.71
CA TYR A 169 -1.51 -18.29 -2.41
C TYR A 169 -2.29 -18.95 -1.26
N ALA A 170 -3.61 -19.12 -1.42
CA ALA A 170 -4.43 -19.85 -0.47
C ALA A 170 -3.97 -21.31 -0.33
N MET A 171 -3.66 -21.98 -1.45
CA MET A 171 -3.10 -23.34 -1.47
C MET A 171 -1.80 -23.39 -0.66
N LYS A 172 -0.85 -22.48 -0.94
CA LYS A 172 0.42 -22.41 -0.20
C LYS A 172 0.22 -22.25 1.31
N ILE A 173 -0.79 -21.47 1.74
CA ILE A 173 -1.12 -21.34 3.16
C ILE A 173 -1.60 -22.67 3.75
N LEU A 174 -2.55 -23.34 3.09
CA LEU A 174 -3.10 -24.62 3.58
C LEU A 174 -2.04 -25.71 3.62
N ASP A 175 -1.19 -25.80 2.58
CA ASP A 175 -0.05 -26.72 2.54
C ASP A 175 0.89 -26.53 3.72
N SER A 176 1.18 -25.26 4.09
CA SER A 176 2.09 -24.94 5.19
C SER A 176 1.57 -25.35 6.57
N VAL A 177 0.27 -25.56 6.69
CA VAL A 177 -0.39 -26.06 7.93
C VAL A 177 -0.86 -27.50 7.80
N SER A 178 -0.48 -28.18 6.73
CA SER A 178 -0.81 -29.60 6.45
C SER A 178 -2.31 -29.88 6.48
N VAL A 179 -3.11 -28.97 5.92
CA VAL A 179 -4.56 -29.11 5.77
C VAL A 179 -4.86 -29.63 4.38
N ASP A 180 -5.53 -30.79 4.30
CA ASP A 180 -6.02 -31.33 3.04
C ASP A 180 -7.19 -30.50 2.50
N TYR A 181 -7.19 -30.25 1.19
CA TYR A 181 -8.25 -29.49 0.53
C TYR A 181 -8.53 -30.00 -0.90
N ASP A 182 -9.78 -29.83 -1.33
CA ASP A 182 -10.14 -29.92 -2.73
C ASP A 182 -10.02 -28.53 -3.38
N GLN A 183 -9.27 -28.44 -4.47
CA GLN A 183 -8.99 -27.16 -5.15
C GLN A 183 -10.27 -26.49 -5.67
N ASN A 184 -11.27 -27.27 -6.14
CA ASN A 184 -12.52 -26.73 -6.65
C ASN A 184 -13.38 -26.16 -5.51
N LEU A 185 -13.43 -26.86 -4.37
CA LEU A 185 -14.12 -26.37 -3.17
C LEU A 185 -13.44 -25.12 -2.61
N LEU A 186 -12.10 -25.09 -2.59
CA LEU A 186 -11.32 -23.93 -2.17
C LEU A 186 -11.64 -22.72 -3.07
N LEU A 187 -11.62 -22.90 -4.39
CA LEU A 187 -11.97 -21.86 -5.35
C LEU A 187 -13.42 -21.41 -5.19
N ALA A 188 -14.36 -22.32 -4.99
CA ALA A 188 -15.78 -21.99 -4.75
C ALA A 188 -15.96 -21.14 -3.48
N GLY A 189 -15.25 -21.48 -2.41
CA GLY A 189 -15.24 -20.72 -1.17
C GLY A 189 -14.68 -19.30 -1.37
N LEU A 190 -13.53 -19.17 -2.04
CA LEU A 190 -12.95 -17.86 -2.39
C LEU A 190 -13.90 -17.01 -3.26
N ASN A 191 -14.58 -17.63 -4.24
CA ASN A 191 -15.58 -16.94 -5.06
C ASN A 191 -16.76 -16.45 -4.22
N THR A 192 -17.19 -17.20 -3.22
CA THR A 192 -18.26 -16.79 -2.30
C THR A 192 -17.82 -15.56 -1.49
N VAL A 193 -16.60 -15.59 -0.95
CA VAL A 193 -16.02 -14.44 -0.23
C VAL A 193 -15.94 -13.19 -1.12
N TYR A 194 -15.47 -13.35 -2.36
CA TYR A 194 -15.34 -12.25 -3.31
C TYR A 194 -16.68 -11.60 -3.68
N LYS A 195 -17.72 -12.41 -3.85
CA LYS A 195 -19.08 -11.91 -4.14
C LYS A 195 -19.65 -11.06 -3.00
N ILE A 196 -19.35 -11.45 -1.76
CA ILE A 196 -19.84 -10.76 -0.55
C ILE A 196 -19.01 -9.50 -0.27
N SER A 197 -17.69 -9.62 -0.39
CA SER A 197 -16.78 -8.54 -0.06
C SER A 197 -15.54 -8.60 -0.96
N ARG A 198 -15.28 -7.54 -1.69
CA ARG A 198 -14.08 -7.39 -2.52
C ARG A 198 -12.85 -6.96 -1.71
N ASP A 199 -12.83 -7.26 -0.41
CA ASP A 199 -11.72 -6.97 0.50
C ASP A 199 -10.82 -8.20 0.63
N ASN A 200 -9.57 -8.11 0.17
CA ASN A 200 -8.61 -9.22 0.19
C ASN A 200 -8.37 -9.76 1.62
N ARG A 201 -8.53 -8.94 2.67
CA ARG A 201 -8.43 -9.39 4.06
C ARG A 201 -9.48 -10.45 4.41
N LYS A 202 -10.60 -10.47 3.71
CA LYS A 202 -11.68 -11.45 3.93
C LYS A 202 -11.30 -12.86 3.46
N TYR A 203 -10.40 -12.99 2.48
CA TYR A 203 -9.84 -14.29 2.10
C TYR A 203 -9.07 -14.90 3.27
N TYR A 204 -8.20 -14.14 3.93
CA TYR A 204 -7.45 -14.62 5.10
C TYR A 204 -8.39 -15.00 6.26
N GLN A 205 -9.41 -14.15 6.54
CA GLN A 205 -10.39 -14.45 7.58
C GLN A 205 -11.21 -15.71 7.28
N TRP A 206 -11.47 -15.98 6.02
CA TRP A 206 -12.15 -17.20 5.59
C TRP A 206 -11.22 -18.41 5.72
N LEU A 207 -9.97 -18.32 5.30
CA LEU A 207 -8.96 -19.36 5.49
C LEU A 207 -8.76 -19.70 6.97
N ASP A 208 -8.73 -18.70 7.86
CA ASP A 208 -8.70 -18.93 9.32
C ASP A 208 -9.85 -19.81 9.80
N ARG A 209 -11.05 -19.67 9.22
CA ARG A 209 -12.21 -20.52 9.56
C ARG A 209 -12.03 -21.92 9.02
N VAL A 210 -11.58 -22.07 7.78
CA VAL A 210 -11.30 -23.37 7.17
C VAL A 210 -10.28 -24.13 8.02
N ILE A 211 -9.15 -23.53 8.37
CA ILE A 211 -8.10 -24.14 9.19
C ILE A 211 -8.61 -24.58 10.58
N ARG A 212 -9.55 -23.82 11.17
CA ARG A 212 -10.11 -24.15 12.50
C ARG A 212 -11.21 -25.20 12.48
N SER A 213 -11.81 -25.45 11.32
CA SER A 213 -12.90 -26.44 11.19
C SER A 213 -12.42 -27.86 11.02
N ILE A 214 -11.12 -28.06 10.94
CA ILE A 214 -10.42 -29.34 10.83
C ILE A 214 -9.72 -29.65 12.16
#